data_105633ca90352e558ea7fe8813fce77d
#
_entry.id   105633ca90352e558ea7fe8813fce77d
#
_cell.length_a   1.000
_cell.length_b   1.000
_cell.length_c   1.000
_cell.angle_alpha   90.00
_cell.angle_beta   90.00
_cell.angle_gamma   90.00
#
_symmetry.space_group_name_H-M   'P 1'
#
loop_
_entity.id
_entity.type
_entity.pdbx_description
1 polymer ?
#
loop_
_entity_poly.entity_id
_entity_poly.type
_entity_poly.pdbx_seq_one_letter_code
_entity_poly.pdbx_strand_id
1 'polypeptide(L)'
;MSYSLNSTVLKPLSNKKPENAVILCHGYGGDGKDISLLASYWRAYLQDTVFICPDAPEKCAASPTGFQWFDLMDQSQEQILSKSLVAEKKLNDLIDEVKLQNNLVANQIIIGGFSQGCMLSLQTGIKRKDKINSIIGYSGKIIDTDHLSKNINSRPKIILMHGDSDQVVTIDAFLEAKDFFAKNKYIIETKIFENCEHRIPTEGSSLGLQFIKKNLY
;
A
#
# COMPACT_ATOMS: atom_id res chain seq x y z
N MET A 1 -3.80 22.29 -1.61
CA MET A 1 -2.54 21.53 -1.68
C MET A 1 -2.69 20.59 -2.85
N SER A 2 -1.76 20.60 -3.79
CA SER A 2 -1.69 19.61 -4.89
C SER A 2 -0.48 18.71 -4.65
N TYR A 3 -0.63 17.45 -4.97
CA TYR A 3 0.45 16.45 -4.97
C TYR A 3 0.87 16.16 -6.41
N SER A 4 2.04 15.57 -6.60
CA SER A 4 2.54 15.16 -7.93
C SER A 4 1.66 14.10 -8.60
N LEU A 5 1.00 13.27 -7.80
CA LEU A 5 -0.07 12.38 -8.25
C LEU A 5 -1.43 13.00 -7.91
N ASN A 6 -2.36 12.99 -8.87
CA ASN A 6 -3.74 13.35 -8.58
C ASN A 6 -4.27 12.47 -7.44
N SER A 7 -4.86 13.06 -6.41
CA SER A 7 -5.18 12.32 -5.19
C SER A 7 -6.53 12.72 -4.61
N THR A 8 -7.32 11.75 -4.22
CA THR A 8 -8.45 11.97 -3.32
C THR A 8 -7.91 12.15 -1.90
N VAL A 9 -8.15 13.31 -1.31
CA VAL A 9 -7.63 13.67 0.01
C VAL A 9 -8.75 13.83 1.02
N LEU A 10 -8.68 13.07 2.13
CA LEU A 10 -9.58 13.23 3.26
C LEU A 10 -8.80 13.90 4.41
N LYS A 11 -9.15 15.15 4.69
CA LYS A 11 -8.53 15.93 5.78
C LYS A 11 -8.91 15.35 7.15
N PRO A 12 -8.13 15.61 8.22
CA PRO A 12 -8.47 15.24 9.58
C PRO A 12 -9.90 15.66 9.97
N LEU A 13 -10.63 14.79 10.67
CA LEU A 13 -11.97 15.14 11.19
C LEU A 13 -11.90 16.16 12.32
N SER A 14 -10.80 16.17 13.07
CA SER A 14 -10.57 17.14 14.14
C SER A 14 -10.39 18.58 13.65
N ASN A 15 -10.25 18.81 12.34
CA ASN A 15 -9.87 20.08 11.72
C ASN A 15 -8.54 20.67 12.20
N LYS A 16 -7.73 19.88 12.91
CA LYS A 16 -6.36 20.23 13.33
C LYS A 16 -5.35 19.89 12.24
N LYS A 17 -4.10 20.31 12.46
CA LYS A 17 -2.99 19.78 11.67
C LYS A 17 -2.89 18.26 11.86
N PRO A 18 -2.65 17.47 10.80
CA PRO A 18 -2.55 16.04 10.95
C PRO A 18 -1.35 15.67 11.82
N GLU A 19 -1.53 14.69 12.67
CA GLU A 19 -0.47 14.04 13.45
C GLU A 19 0.15 12.87 12.69
N ASN A 20 -0.60 12.30 11.74
CA ASN A 20 -0.20 11.15 10.94
C ASN A 20 -0.79 11.25 9.53
N ALA A 21 -0.19 10.52 8.59
CA ALA A 21 -0.75 10.36 7.26
C ALA A 21 -0.85 8.89 6.87
N VAL A 22 -1.95 8.52 6.21
CA VAL A 22 -2.16 7.21 5.59
C VAL A 22 -2.27 7.40 4.08
N ILE A 23 -1.37 6.78 3.32
CA ILE A 23 -1.38 6.77 1.85
C ILE A 23 -1.90 5.41 1.41
N LEU A 24 -3.01 5.37 0.65
CA LEU A 24 -3.64 4.14 0.18
C LEU A 24 -3.57 4.03 -1.34
N CYS A 25 -2.91 2.98 -1.81
CA CYS A 25 -2.70 2.69 -3.22
C CYS A 25 -3.77 1.69 -3.72
N HIS A 26 -4.49 2.05 -4.77
CA HIS A 26 -5.52 1.19 -5.39
C HIS A 26 -4.91 0.04 -6.19
N GLY A 27 -5.73 -0.96 -6.54
CA GLY A 27 -5.37 -2.06 -7.40
C GLY A 27 -5.35 -1.69 -8.90
N TYR A 28 -4.92 -2.63 -9.73
CA TYR A 28 -4.92 -2.49 -11.20
C TYR A 28 -6.33 -2.18 -11.72
N GLY A 29 -6.46 -1.12 -12.51
CA GLY A 29 -7.74 -0.68 -13.08
C GLY A 29 -8.66 0.11 -12.13
N GLY A 30 -8.25 0.34 -10.88
CA GLY A 30 -8.94 1.19 -9.92
C GLY A 30 -8.48 2.65 -9.98
N ASP A 31 -8.89 3.43 -8.98
CA ASP A 31 -8.50 4.82 -8.80
C ASP A 31 -8.43 5.21 -7.31
N GLY A 32 -7.97 6.41 -7.03
CA GLY A 32 -7.88 6.94 -5.66
C GLY A 32 -9.24 7.12 -5.00
N LYS A 33 -10.30 7.35 -5.76
CA LYS A 33 -11.66 7.50 -5.23
C LYS A 33 -12.18 6.15 -4.72
N ASP A 34 -11.95 5.07 -5.45
CA ASP A 34 -12.38 3.73 -5.05
C ASP A 34 -11.73 3.32 -3.73
N ILE A 35 -10.41 3.43 -3.61
CA ILE A 35 -9.72 3.05 -2.37
C ILE A 35 -10.00 4.02 -1.21
N SER A 36 -10.47 5.23 -1.49
CA SER A 36 -10.85 6.20 -0.46
C SER A 36 -12.07 5.79 0.36
N LEU A 37 -12.84 4.81 -0.10
CA LEU A 37 -13.93 4.21 0.70
C LEU A 37 -13.40 3.57 1.97
N LEU A 38 -12.24 2.89 1.89
CA LEU A 38 -11.53 2.35 3.05
C LEU A 38 -11.06 3.48 3.99
N ALA A 39 -10.47 4.54 3.43
CA ALA A 39 -10.05 5.72 4.17
C ALA A 39 -11.22 6.41 4.88
N SER A 40 -12.37 6.51 4.23
CA SER A 40 -13.58 7.12 4.80
C SER A 40 -14.07 6.38 6.05
N TYR A 41 -14.03 5.05 6.04
CA TYR A 41 -14.35 4.24 7.21
C TYR A 41 -13.34 4.45 8.34
N TRP A 42 -12.04 4.43 8.04
CA TRP A 42 -10.97 4.58 9.05
C TRP A 42 -10.90 5.97 9.65
N ARG A 43 -11.23 7.00 8.87
CA ARG A 43 -11.19 8.40 9.29
C ARG A 43 -12.03 8.70 10.53
N ALA A 44 -13.14 7.99 10.73
CA ALA A 44 -14.00 8.14 11.91
C ALA A 44 -13.26 7.76 13.22
N TYR A 45 -12.26 6.88 13.12
CA TYR A 45 -11.49 6.34 14.25
C TYR A 45 -10.07 6.91 14.36
N LEU A 46 -9.61 7.61 13.32
CA LEU A 46 -8.28 8.22 13.21
C LEU A 46 -8.46 9.72 12.90
N GLN A 47 -9.02 10.44 13.86
CA GLN A 47 -9.55 11.79 13.66
C GLN A 47 -8.49 12.85 13.35
N ASP A 48 -7.24 12.63 13.78
CA ASP A 48 -6.08 13.52 13.55
C ASP A 48 -5.20 13.06 12.36
N THR A 49 -5.71 12.13 11.53
CA THR A 49 -4.99 11.56 10.39
C THR A 49 -5.49 12.16 9.07
N VAL A 50 -4.56 12.53 8.19
CA VAL A 50 -4.87 12.84 6.79
C VAL A 50 -4.73 11.57 5.96
N PHE A 51 -5.70 11.33 5.07
CA PHE A 51 -5.66 10.21 4.12
C PHE A 51 -5.42 10.75 2.73
N ILE A 52 -4.49 10.14 2.03
CA ILE A 52 -4.13 10.44 0.64
C ILE A 52 -4.31 9.18 -0.19
N CYS A 53 -5.21 9.22 -1.15
CA CYS A 53 -5.52 8.12 -2.05
C CYS A 53 -5.19 8.56 -3.48
N PRO A 54 -3.96 8.33 -3.95
CA PRO A 54 -3.52 8.77 -5.27
C PRO A 54 -4.12 7.92 -6.39
N ASP A 55 -4.36 8.53 -7.54
CA ASP A 55 -4.45 7.82 -8.81
C ASP A 55 -3.05 7.38 -9.22
N ALA A 56 -2.94 6.16 -9.72
CA ALA A 56 -1.67 5.70 -10.28
C ALA A 56 -1.28 6.51 -11.53
N PRO A 57 0.01 6.55 -11.90
CA PRO A 57 0.49 7.48 -12.92
C PRO A 57 0.03 7.16 -14.35
N GLU A 58 -0.38 5.93 -14.64
CA GLU A 58 -0.72 5.48 -15.98
C GLU A 58 -2.21 5.15 -16.10
N LYS A 59 -2.80 5.43 -17.26
CA LYS A 59 -4.14 4.93 -17.59
C LYS A 59 -4.08 3.42 -17.79
N CYS A 60 -5.08 2.71 -17.27
CA CYS A 60 -5.16 1.27 -17.41
C CYS A 60 -5.87 0.88 -18.70
N ALA A 61 -5.21 0.11 -19.58
CA ALA A 61 -5.82 -0.34 -20.83
C ALA A 61 -7.01 -1.29 -20.59
N ALA A 62 -7.03 -2.02 -19.47
CA ALA A 62 -8.10 -2.95 -19.11
C ALA A 62 -9.31 -2.26 -18.43
N SER A 63 -9.25 -0.94 -18.16
CA SER A 63 -10.31 -0.21 -17.49
C SER A 63 -10.52 1.17 -18.14
N PRO A 64 -11.71 1.50 -18.62
CA PRO A 64 -11.94 2.76 -19.34
C PRO A 64 -11.65 4.02 -18.52
N THR A 65 -11.81 3.96 -17.20
CA THR A 65 -11.66 5.10 -16.29
C THR A 65 -10.55 4.92 -15.27
N GLY A 66 -10.02 3.70 -15.15
CA GLY A 66 -9.06 3.35 -14.11
C GLY A 66 -7.61 3.60 -14.49
N PHE A 67 -6.75 3.37 -13.50
CA PHE A 67 -5.32 3.60 -13.58
C PHE A 67 -4.53 2.34 -13.21
N GLN A 68 -3.26 2.33 -13.53
CA GLN A 68 -2.30 1.28 -13.19
C GLN A 68 -0.99 1.90 -12.70
N TRP A 69 -0.37 1.25 -11.72
CA TRP A 69 0.96 1.66 -11.26
C TRP A 69 2.02 1.30 -12.28
N PHE A 70 1.88 0.14 -12.88
CA PHE A 70 2.69 -0.37 -13.97
C PHE A 70 1.89 -1.40 -14.77
N ASP A 71 2.22 -1.56 -16.02
CA ASP A 71 1.56 -2.51 -16.90
C ASP A 71 1.91 -3.95 -16.50
N LEU A 72 0.89 -4.82 -16.45
CA LEU A 72 1.00 -6.25 -16.11
C LEU A 72 0.73 -7.16 -17.32
N MET A 73 0.28 -6.60 -18.45
CA MET A 73 -0.14 -7.37 -19.61
C MET A 73 1.07 -7.73 -20.48
N ASP A 74 1.18 -9.01 -20.85
CA ASP A 74 2.20 -9.54 -21.77
C ASP A 74 3.66 -9.14 -21.42
N GLN A 75 3.96 -9.02 -20.11
CA GLN A 75 5.27 -8.57 -19.64
C GLN A 75 6.08 -9.73 -19.07
N SER A 76 7.38 -9.74 -19.36
CA SER A 76 8.32 -10.57 -18.61
C SER A 76 8.49 -10.05 -17.17
N GLN A 77 8.96 -10.91 -16.26
CA GLN A 77 9.25 -10.53 -14.88
C GLN A 77 10.22 -9.33 -14.80
N GLU A 78 11.22 -9.29 -15.66
CA GLU A 78 12.19 -8.20 -15.73
C GLU A 78 11.54 -6.87 -16.17
N GLN A 79 10.62 -6.92 -17.13
CA GLN A 79 9.87 -5.75 -17.58
C GLN A 79 8.92 -5.24 -16.48
N ILE A 80 8.23 -6.15 -15.77
CA ILE A 80 7.38 -5.79 -14.63
C ILE A 80 8.21 -5.10 -13.56
N LEU A 81 9.38 -5.67 -13.21
CA LEU A 81 10.28 -5.06 -12.23
C LEU A 81 10.72 -3.66 -12.70
N SER A 82 11.20 -3.53 -13.94
CA SER A 82 11.66 -2.24 -14.48
C SER A 82 10.58 -1.17 -14.42
N LYS A 83 9.34 -1.48 -14.85
CA LYS A 83 8.20 -0.56 -14.81
C LYS A 83 7.79 -0.24 -13.37
N SER A 84 7.83 -1.24 -12.47
CA SER A 84 7.50 -1.03 -11.06
C SER A 84 8.48 -0.07 -10.36
N LEU A 85 9.75 -0.04 -10.78
CA LEU A 85 10.74 0.91 -10.23
C LEU A 85 10.40 2.37 -10.60
N VAL A 86 9.80 2.60 -11.76
CA VAL A 86 9.30 3.94 -12.14
C VAL A 86 8.13 4.35 -11.24
N ALA A 87 7.18 3.44 -11.01
CA ALA A 87 6.05 3.67 -10.11
C ALA A 87 6.51 3.86 -8.65
N GLU A 88 7.49 3.08 -8.21
CA GLU A 88 8.12 3.22 -6.88
C GLU A 88 8.69 4.63 -6.68
N LYS A 89 9.38 5.16 -7.69
CA LYS A 89 9.89 6.54 -7.61
C LYS A 89 8.74 7.53 -7.42
N LYS A 90 7.65 7.40 -8.17
CA LYS A 90 6.47 8.27 -8.04
C LYS A 90 5.83 8.20 -6.65
N LEU A 91 5.71 6.99 -6.08
CA LEU A 91 5.18 6.83 -4.73
C LEU A 91 6.15 7.39 -3.68
N ASN A 92 7.46 7.24 -3.86
CA ASN A 92 8.47 7.85 -2.99
C ASN A 92 8.37 9.37 -3.00
N ASP A 93 8.27 9.99 -4.19
CA ASP A 93 8.12 11.43 -4.35
C ASP A 93 6.84 11.91 -3.61
N LEU A 94 5.71 11.20 -3.77
CA LEU A 94 4.47 11.49 -3.06
C LEU A 94 4.63 11.39 -1.54
N ILE A 95 5.28 10.34 -1.02
CA ILE A 95 5.53 10.20 0.42
C ILE A 95 6.30 11.40 0.95
N ASP A 96 7.33 11.86 0.24
CA ASP A 96 8.13 13.02 0.66
C ASP A 96 7.34 14.33 0.57
N GLU A 97 6.49 14.51 -0.43
CA GLU A 97 5.55 15.64 -0.51
C GLU A 97 4.56 15.63 0.65
N VAL A 98 3.99 14.48 1.00
CA VAL A 98 3.05 14.34 2.13
C VAL A 98 3.73 14.70 3.45
N LYS A 99 4.95 14.22 3.68
CA LYS A 99 5.76 14.60 4.85
C LYS A 99 5.97 16.11 4.92
N LEU A 100 6.43 16.71 3.83
CA LEU A 100 6.74 18.13 3.77
C LEU A 100 5.49 19.00 3.96
N GLN A 101 4.43 18.74 3.19
CA GLN A 101 3.22 19.58 3.20
C GLN A 101 2.46 19.51 4.53
N ASN A 102 2.57 18.40 5.26
CA ASN A 102 1.88 18.21 6.54
C ASN A 102 2.80 18.36 7.76
N ASN A 103 4.08 18.68 7.55
CA ASN A 103 5.11 18.78 8.60
C ASN A 103 5.21 17.49 9.44
N LEU A 104 5.25 16.33 8.75
CA LEU A 104 5.35 15.01 9.35
C LEU A 104 6.75 14.42 9.14
N VAL A 105 7.15 13.52 10.05
CA VAL A 105 8.35 12.68 9.89
C VAL A 105 7.97 11.29 9.36
N ALA A 106 8.93 10.56 8.83
CA ALA A 106 8.67 9.26 8.19
C ALA A 106 7.90 8.27 9.10
N ASN A 107 8.22 8.23 10.40
CA ASN A 107 7.53 7.36 11.36
C ASN A 107 6.05 7.74 11.65
N GLN A 108 5.56 8.84 11.08
CA GLN A 108 4.15 9.24 11.12
C GLN A 108 3.41 8.92 9.81
N ILE A 109 4.09 8.27 8.86
CA ILE A 109 3.54 7.86 7.56
C ILE A 109 3.24 6.37 7.58
N ILE A 110 2.03 6.03 7.22
CA ILE A 110 1.58 4.66 6.94
C ILE A 110 1.30 4.57 5.44
N ILE A 111 1.76 3.54 4.80
CA ILE A 111 1.35 3.24 3.43
C ILE A 111 0.61 1.91 3.38
N GLY A 112 -0.26 1.76 2.42
CA GLY A 112 -0.95 0.50 2.22
C GLY A 112 -1.60 0.44 0.86
N GLY A 113 -2.14 -0.72 0.53
CA GLY A 113 -2.84 -0.86 -0.72
C GLY A 113 -3.43 -2.24 -0.95
N PHE A 114 -4.16 -2.31 -2.03
CA PHE A 114 -4.83 -3.51 -2.51
C PHE A 114 -4.19 -3.99 -3.80
N SER A 115 -3.98 -5.29 -3.95
CA SER A 115 -3.49 -5.92 -5.17
C SER A 115 -2.18 -5.27 -5.65
N GLN A 116 -2.16 -4.65 -6.83
CA GLN A 116 -0.99 -3.94 -7.35
C GLN A 116 -0.51 -2.83 -6.41
N GLY A 117 -1.42 -2.11 -5.75
CA GLY A 117 -1.07 -1.11 -4.73
C GLY A 117 -0.38 -1.72 -3.50
N CYS A 118 -0.74 -2.94 -3.09
CA CYS A 118 -0.02 -3.69 -2.05
C CYS A 118 1.41 -4.02 -2.50
N MET A 119 1.57 -4.54 -3.73
CA MET A 119 2.88 -4.88 -4.29
C MET A 119 3.83 -3.68 -4.26
N LEU A 120 3.34 -2.55 -4.73
CA LEU A 120 4.11 -1.31 -4.76
C LEU A 120 4.42 -0.76 -3.37
N SER A 121 3.45 -0.83 -2.44
CA SER A 121 3.64 -0.39 -1.04
C SER A 121 4.72 -1.19 -0.33
N LEU A 122 4.77 -2.51 -0.53
CA LEU A 122 5.82 -3.37 0.02
C LEU A 122 7.20 -3.01 -0.54
N GLN A 123 7.30 -2.92 -1.87
CA GLN A 123 8.56 -2.58 -2.55
C GLN A 123 9.07 -1.21 -2.10
N THR A 124 8.21 -0.19 -2.11
CA THR A 124 8.58 1.18 -1.75
C THR A 124 8.97 1.29 -0.28
N GLY A 125 8.10 0.83 0.63
CA GLY A 125 8.29 1.08 2.06
C GLY A 125 9.50 0.35 2.66
N ILE A 126 9.84 -0.85 2.17
CA ILE A 126 10.98 -1.64 2.64
C ILE A 126 12.30 -1.07 2.13
N LYS A 127 12.31 -0.50 0.93
CA LYS A 127 13.50 0.08 0.29
C LYS A 127 13.82 1.50 0.75
N ARG A 128 12.90 2.20 1.42
CA ARG A 128 13.17 3.54 1.96
C ARG A 128 14.22 3.49 3.05
N LYS A 129 15.15 4.48 3.04
CA LYS A 129 16.15 4.64 4.11
C LYS A 129 15.52 5.24 5.37
N ASP A 130 14.63 6.23 5.20
CA ASP A 130 13.84 6.80 6.28
C ASP A 130 12.63 5.89 6.57
N LYS A 131 12.73 5.15 7.65
CA LYS A 131 11.74 4.15 8.03
C LYS A 131 10.37 4.78 8.28
N ILE A 132 9.38 4.42 7.44
CA ILE A 132 7.98 4.75 7.69
C ILE A 132 7.42 3.91 8.86
N ASN A 133 6.25 4.29 9.39
CA ASN A 133 5.62 3.61 10.50
C ASN A 133 5.27 2.16 10.16
N SER A 134 4.43 1.97 9.16
CA SER A 134 3.91 0.65 8.83
C SER A 134 3.41 0.52 7.39
N ILE A 135 3.23 -0.73 6.95
CA ILE A 135 2.68 -1.12 5.66
C ILE A 135 1.47 -2.04 5.88
N ILE A 136 0.38 -1.78 5.17
CA ILE A 136 -0.83 -2.60 5.19
C ILE A 136 -1.06 -3.14 3.79
N GLY A 137 -0.94 -4.45 3.62
CA GLY A 137 -1.10 -5.09 2.32
C GLY A 137 -2.32 -6.01 2.26
N TYR A 138 -3.13 -5.83 1.21
CA TYR A 138 -4.27 -6.68 0.90
C TYR A 138 -4.07 -7.33 -0.46
N SER A 139 -4.18 -8.65 -0.53
CA SER A 139 -4.23 -9.45 -1.77
C SER A 139 -3.14 -9.09 -2.78
N GLY A 140 -1.91 -8.89 -2.31
CA GLY A 140 -0.75 -8.57 -3.14
C GLY A 140 0.33 -9.64 -3.07
N LYS A 141 1.43 -9.40 -3.79
CA LYS A 141 2.64 -10.24 -3.78
C LYS A 141 3.90 -9.39 -3.75
N ILE A 142 5.04 -9.99 -3.52
CA ILE A 142 6.35 -9.36 -3.76
C ILE A 142 6.61 -9.41 -5.27
N ILE A 143 6.97 -8.26 -5.86
CA ILE A 143 7.19 -8.14 -7.31
C ILE A 143 8.40 -8.98 -7.73
N ASP A 144 9.50 -8.84 -7.01
CA ASP A 144 10.73 -9.60 -7.25
C ASP A 144 11.46 -9.80 -5.92
N THR A 145 11.56 -11.05 -5.50
CA THR A 145 12.14 -11.43 -4.20
C THR A 145 13.65 -11.20 -4.15
N ASP A 146 14.36 -11.47 -5.24
CA ASP A 146 15.81 -11.30 -5.31
C ASP A 146 16.20 -9.82 -5.30
N HIS A 147 15.47 -9.02 -6.09
CA HIS A 147 15.67 -7.58 -6.08
C HIS A 147 15.36 -6.98 -4.71
N LEU A 148 14.22 -7.33 -4.12
CA LEU A 148 13.81 -6.78 -2.83
C LEU A 148 14.78 -7.18 -1.71
N SER A 149 15.25 -8.44 -1.67
CA SER A 149 16.18 -8.92 -0.63
C SER A 149 17.50 -8.14 -0.60
N LYS A 150 17.99 -7.75 -1.77
CA LYS A 150 19.24 -6.95 -1.91
C LYS A 150 19.04 -5.47 -1.56
N ASN A 151 17.80 -5.02 -1.43
CA ASN A 151 17.45 -3.60 -1.27
C ASN A 151 16.65 -3.31 0.01
N ILE A 152 16.67 -4.18 1.00
CA ILE A 152 16.04 -3.93 2.32
C ILE A 152 16.87 -2.86 3.06
N ASN A 153 16.34 -1.63 3.12
CA ASN A 153 17.00 -0.50 3.77
C ASN A 153 16.36 -0.15 5.13
N SER A 154 15.08 -0.51 5.31
CA SER A 154 14.37 -0.29 6.57
C SER A 154 13.40 -1.43 6.87
N ARG A 155 12.91 -1.46 8.12
CA ARG A 155 11.98 -2.49 8.59
C ARG A 155 10.75 -1.85 9.23
N PRO A 156 9.83 -1.24 8.45
CA PRO A 156 8.54 -0.81 8.95
C PRO A 156 7.74 -2.02 9.45
N LYS A 157 6.76 -1.81 10.33
CA LYS A 157 5.85 -2.89 10.73
C LYS A 157 4.96 -3.24 9.53
N ILE A 158 4.66 -4.52 9.34
CA ILE A 158 3.88 -4.99 8.18
C ILE A 158 2.75 -5.90 8.66
N ILE A 159 1.56 -5.70 8.11
CA ILE A 159 0.48 -6.69 8.09
C ILE A 159 0.13 -7.05 6.65
N LEU A 160 0.10 -8.36 6.35
CA LEU A 160 -0.36 -8.88 5.06
C LEU A 160 -1.64 -9.69 5.25
N MET A 161 -2.63 -9.41 4.42
CA MET A 161 -3.95 -10.01 4.47
C MET A 161 -4.36 -10.51 3.09
N HIS A 162 -4.92 -11.74 3.03
CA HIS A 162 -5.23 -12.39 1.77
C HIS A 162 -6.45 -13.29 1.89
N GLY A 163 -7.22 -13.44 0.81
CA GLY A 163 -8.28 -14.42 0.70
C GLY A 163 -7.75 -15.76 0.21
N ASP A 164 -8.19 -16.88 0.78
CA ASP A 164 -7.77 -18.21 0.37
C ASP A 164 -8.34 -18.64 -1.00
N SER A 165 -9.42 -18.02 -1.43
CA SER A 165 -10.10 -18.27 -2.69
C SER A 165 -9.79 -17.23 -3.77
N ASP A 166 -8.74 -16.42 -3.58
CA ASP A 166 -8.29 -15.40 -4.52
C ASP A 166 -7.69 -16.06 -5.78
N GLN A 167 -8.36 -15.85 -6.92
CA GLN A 167 -7.94 -16.41 -8.22
C GLN A 167 -7.19 -15.40 -9.10
N VAL A 168 -7.04 -14.15 -8.66
CA VAL A 168 -6.29 -13.10 -9.37
C VAL A 168 -4.84 -13.05 -8.90
N VAL A 169 -4.66 -12.94 -7.59
CA VAL A 169 -3.36 -13.14 -6.92
C VAL A 169 -3.53 -14.33 -6.00
N THR A 170 -3.06 -15.49 -6.43
CA THR A 170 -3.32 -16.74 -5.71
C THR A 170 -2.69 -16.75 -4.31
N ILE A 171 -3.24 -17.58 -3.43
CA ILE A 171 -2.72 -17.72 -2.05
C ILE A 171 -1.24 -18.10 -2.02
N ASP A 172 -0.74 -18.78 -3.05
CA ASP A 172 0.69 -19.14 -3.15
C ASP A 172 1.59 -17.91 -3.11
N ALA A 173 1.19 -16.82 -3.76
CA ALA A 173 1.94 -15.56 -3.73
C ALA A 173 2.01 -14.95 -2.31
N PHE A 174 0.98 -15.12 -1.50
CA PHE A 174 1.00 -14.73 -0.09
C PHE A 174 1.92 -15.63 0.74
N LEU A 175 1.91 -16.94 0.49
CA LEU A 175 2.81 -17.89 1.16
C LEU A 175 4.28 -17.61 0.80
N GLU A 176 4.57 -17.34 -0.47
CA GLU A 176 5.90 -16.91 -0.92
C GLU A 176 6.36 -15.62 -0.24
N ALA A 177 5.46 -14.64 -0.07
CA ALA A 177 5.77 -13.41 0.65
C ALA A 177 6.09 -13.69 2.13
N LYS A 178 5.33 -14.57 2.81
CA LYS A 178 5.64 -14.98 4.19
C LYS A 178 7.02 -15.63 4.29
N ASP A 179 7.33 -16.55 3.39
CA ASP A 179 8.63 -17.23 3.34
C ASP A 179 9.77 -16.24 3.08
N PHE A 180 9.56 -15.30 2.18
CA PHE A 180 10.53 -14.23 1.93
C PHE A 180 10.83 -13.42 3.21
N PHE A 181 9.81 -12.98 3.93
CA PHE A 181 9.99 -12.23 5.17
C PHE A 181 10.69 -13.06 6.24
N ALA A 182 10.32 -14.33 6.41
CA ALA A 182 10.96 -15.25 7.35
C ALA A 182 12.46 -15.45 7.01
N LYS A 183 12.80 -15.72 5.75
CA LYS A 183 14.19 -15.88 5.28
C LYS A 183 15.03 -14.61 5.51
N ASN A 184 14.43 -13.45 5.39
CA ASN A 184 15.08 -12.15 5.63
C ASN A 184 15.02 -11.71 7.10
N LYS A 185 14.63 -12.59 8.04
CA LYS A 185 14.49 -12.30 9.48
C LYS A 185 13.61 -11.08 9.76
N TYR A 186 12.51 -10.99 9.04
CA TYR A 186 11.55 -9.89 9.11
C TYR A 186 10.24 -10.39 9.70
N ILE A 187 9.85 -9.88 10.87
CA ILE A 187 8.61 -10.28 11.53
C ILE A 187 7.46 -9.46 10.98
N ILE A 188 6.44 -10.14 10.46
CA ILE A 188 5.21 -9.55 9.94
C ILE A 188 3.98 -10.15 10.63
N GLU A 189 2.90 -9.39 10.70
CA GLU A 189 1.57 -9.91 11.02
C GLU A 189 0.90 -10.42 9.75
N THR A 190 0.13 -11.49 9.85
CA THR A 190 -0.55 -12.09 8.69
C THR A 190 -1.96 -12.55 9.03
N LYS A 191 -2.88 -12.45 8.06
CA LYS A 191 -4.22 -12.99 8.17
C LYS A 191 -4.67 -13.58 6.83
N ILE A 192 -5.21 -14.80 6.85
CA ILE A 192 -5.92 -15.42 5.74
C ILE A 192 -7.41 -15.37 6.05
N PHE A 193 -8.23 -15.01 5.06
CA PHE A 193 -9.68 -15.00 5.13
C PHE A 193 -10.24 -16.19 4.38
N GLU A 194 -11.01 -17.02 5.05
CA GLU A 194 -11.64 -18.21 4.46
C GLU A 194 -12.75 -17.82 3.46
N ASN A 195 -12.84 -18.54 2.36
CA ASN A 195 -13.81 -18.33 1.28
C ASN A 195 -13.84 -16.86 0.77
N CYS A 196 -12.71 -16.21 0.79
CA CYS A 196 -12.58 -14.83 0.37
C CYS A 196 -11.83 -14.77 -0.98
N GLU A 197 -12.49 -14.17 -1.96
CA GLU A 197 -11.94 -13.88 -3.28
C GLU A 197 -11.04 -12.64 -3.27
N HIS A 198 -10.66 -12.13 -4.47
CA HIS A 198 -9.81 -10.95 -4.65
C HIS A 198 -10.50 -9.65 -4.22
N ARG A 199 -10.53 -9.38 -2.92
CA ARG A 199 -11.18 -8.20 -2.33
C ARG A 199 -10.64 -7.89 -0.93
N ILE A 200 -11.00 -6.72 -0.40
CA ILE A 200 -10.82 -6.36 1.01
C ILE A 200 -12.12 -6.68 1.75
N PRO A 201 -12.18 -7.74 2.57
CA PRO A 201 -13.38 -8.03 3.35
C PRO A 201 -13.52 -7.04 4.52
N THR A 202 -14.73 -6.92 5.09
CA THR A 202 -15.00 -6.04 6.24
C THR A 202 -14.09 -6.34 7.44
N GLU A 203 -13.85 -7.63 7.72
CA GLU A 203 -12.89 -8.05 8.76
C GLU A 203 -11.47 -7.53 8.44
N GLY A 204 -11.03 -7.61 7.17
CA GLY A 204 -9.73 -7.10 6.73
C GLY A 204 -9.59 -5.59 6.90
N SER A 205 -10.64 -4.83 6.57
CA SER A 205 -10.69 -3.40 6.85
C SER A 205 -10.54 -3.10 8.35
N SER A 206 -11.25 -3.84 9.18
CA SER A 206 -11.19 -3.67 10.65
C SER A 206 -9.83 -4.02 11.23
N LEU A 207 -9.20 -5.09 10.75
CA LEU A 207 -7.85 -5.49 11.17
C LEU A 207 -6.79 -4.47 10.73
N GLY A 208 -6.90 -3.92 9.52
CA GLY A 208 -6.03 -2.83 9.08
C GLY A 208 -6.11 -1.60 9.98
N LEU A 209 -7.33 -1.19 10.36
CA LEU A 209 -7.53 -0.11 11.32
C LEU A 209 -6.92 -0.42 12.69
N GLN A 210 -7.15 -1.61 13.22
CA GLN A 210 -6.58 -2.03 14.50
C GLN A 210 -5.05 -2.02 14.46
N PHE A 211 -4.47 -2.48 13.36
CA PHE A 211 -3.02 -2.47 13.14
C PHE A 211 -2.46 -1.05 13.12
N ILE A 212 -3.12 -0.10 12.45
CA ILE A 212 -2.73 1.31 12.49
C ILE A 212 -2.75 1.83 13.92
N LYS A 213 -3.86 1.65 14.65
CA LYS A 213 -4.01 2.14 16.04
C LYS A 213 -2.95 1.57 16.96
N LYS A 214 -2.71 0.26 16.91
CA LYS A 214 -1.68 -0.43 17.70
C LYS A 214 -0.26 0.14 17.48
N ASN A 215 0.00 0.69 16.31
CA ASN A 215 1.34 1.11 15.90
C ASN A 215 1.56 2.63 15.92
N LEU A 216 0.48 3.41 16.01
CA LEU A 216 0.54 4.86 16.19
C LEU A 216 0.50 5.28 17.66
N TYR A 217 -0.19 4.53 18.49
CA TYR A 217 -0.42 4.82 19.91
C TYR A 217 0.10 3.66 20.78
#